data_fb7250e95e746fb097f689b8c604ef10
#
_entry.id   fb7250e95e746fb097f689b8c604ef10
#
_cell.length_a   1.000
_cell.length_b   1.000
_cell.length_c   1.000
_cell.angle_alpha   90.00
_cell.angle_beta   90.00
_cell.angle_gamma   90.00
#
_symmetry.space_group_name_H-M   'P 1'
#
loop_
_entity.id
_entity.type
_entity.pdbx_description
1 polymer ?
#
loop_
_entity_poly.entity_id
_entity_poly.type
_entity_poly.pdbx_seq_one_letter_code
_entity_poly.pdbx_strand_id
1 'polypeptide(L)'
;KTKVLVYGAGSAGQQLVYSLESNSKLMEVVGFLDDDKKLQDQVLMNKTIFSPSKINYLINSREVSLILLAMPSIKLNRKNAIIENLNKYKVTVKTLPTVMDIVDDKVSISDIKDLNIEDLLSREQVEPNSELLSKNISSKVIIVTGAGGSIGSEICRQIIKLKPHKLILLELNEFALYKIYEELILLNKNIKIIPLLNNVLNEHKL
;
A
#
# COMPACT_ATOMS: atom_id res chain seq x y z
N LYS A 1 29.15 1.76 11.43
CA LYS A 1 27.76 1.28 11.46
C LYS A 1 26.81 2.42 11.14
N THR A 2 25.79 2.18 10.31
CA THR A 2 24.73 3.14 10.05
C THR A 2 23.89 3.35 11.30
N LYS A 3 23.82 4.57 11.82
CA LYS A 3 23.05 4.89 13.02
C LYS A 3 21.60 5.14 12.66
N VAL A 4 20.70 4.39 13.31
CA VAL A 4 19.29 4.27 12.93
C VAL A 4 18.37 4.71 14.08
N LEU A 5 17.32 5.48 13.76
CA LEU A 5 16.16 5.68 14.63
C LEU A 5 14.97 4.89 14.07
N VAL A 6 14.19 4.29 14.95
CA VAL A 6 12.94 3.61 14.59
C VAL A 6 11.78 4.49 15.00
N TYR A 7 10.99 4.94 14.03
CA TYR A 7 9.78 5.73 14.26
C TYR A 7 8.57 4.81 14.46
N GLY A 8 8.04 4.83 15.66
CA GLY A 8 7.02 3.92 16.17
C GLY A 8 7.59 2.95 17.20
N ALA A 9 7.22 3.11 18.48
CA ALA A 9 7.64 2.26 19.59
C ALA A 9 6.64 1.11 19.88
N GLY A 10 5.68 0.87 18.99
CA GLY A 10 4.72 -0.23 19.05
C GLY A 10 5.33 -1.60 18.72
N SER A 11 4.49 -2.63 18.59
CA SER A 11 4.93 -4.02 18.33
C SER A 11 5.81 -4.16 17.09
N ALA A 12 5.44 -3.52 15.98
CA ALA A 12 6.24 -3.56 14.75
C ALA A 12 7.62 -2.93 14.91
N GLY A 13 7.71 -1.81 15.65
CA GLY A 13 9.00 -1.18 15.96
C GLY A 13 9.89 -2.05 16.84
N GLN A 14 9.31 -2.71 17.83
CA GLN A 14 10.04 -3.63 18.72
C GLN A 14 10.57 -4.83 17.95
N GLN A 15 9.75 -5.46 17.09
CA GLN A 15 10.17 -6.58 16.25
C GLN A 15 11.30 -6.17 15.30
N LEU A 16 11.19 -4.97 14.70
CA LEU A 16 12.23 -4.43 13.82
C LEU A 16 13.56 -4.25 14.58
N VAL A 17 13.53 -3.64 15.76
CA VAL A 17 14.73 -3.45 16.59
C VAL A 17 15.35 -4.78 16.96
N TYR A 18 14.55 -5.76 17.40
CA TYR A 18 15.01 -7.10 17.69
C TYR A 18 15.70 -7.75 16.48
N SER A 19 15.09 -7.65 15.30
CA SER A 19 15.64 -8.18 14.05
C SER A 19 16.96 -7.49 13.67
N LEU A 20 17.05 -6.15 13.81
CA LEU A 20 18.25 -5.38 13.52
C LEU A 20 19.41 -5.73 14.46
N GLU A 21 19.13 -5.88 15.74
CA GLU A 21 20.17 -6.22 16.73
C GLU A 21 20.65 -7.67 16.60
N SER A 22 19.75 -8.60 16.23
CA SER A 22 20.09 -10.02 16.07
C SER A 22 20.85 -10.31 14.78
N ASN A 23 20.52 -9.64 13.68
CA ASN A 23 20.94 -10.03 12.33
C ASN A 23 21.84 -9.00 11.61
N SER A 24 21.93 -7.75 12.09
CA SER A 24 22.67 -6.70 11.40
C SER A 24 23.94 -6.26 12.15
N LYS A 25 25.09 -6.63 11.62
CA LYS A 25 26.38 -6.04 12.07
C LYS A 25 26.62 -4.62 11.52
N LEU A 26 25.80 -4.17 10.56
CA LEU A 26 26.00 -2.92 9.81
C LEU A 26 25.18 -1.76 10.36
N MET A 27 24.07 -2.03 11.06
CA MET A 27 23.19 -1.03 11.64
C MET A 27 23.28 -0.97 13.16
N GLU A 28 23.08 0.20 13.72
CA GLU A 28 23.07 0.45 15.17
C GLU A 28 21.84 1.28 15.52
N VAL A 29 20.92 0.70 16.29
CA VAL A 29 19.71 1.41 16.72
C VAL A 29 20.06 2.35 17.87
N VAL A 30 19.86 3.66 17.64
CA VAL A 30 20.12 4.73 18.62
C VAL A 30 18.95 4.90 19.59
N GLY A 31 17.72 4.66 19.13
CA GLY A 31 16.51 4.80 19.93
C GLY A 31 15.25 4.74 19.08
N PHE A 32 14.12 4.97 19.73
CA PHE A 32 12.84 5.11 19.11
C PHE A 32 12.40 6.57 19.00
N LEU A 33 11.52 6.87 18.06
CA LEU A 33 10.72 8.07 18.01
C LEU A 33 9.25 7.69 18.14
N ASP A 34 8.47 8.39 18.94
CA ASP A 34 7.03 8.17 19.01
C ASP A 34 6.28 9.48 19.28
N ASP A 35 5.09 9.60 18.65
CA ASP A 35 4.20 10.76 18.84
C ASP A 35 3.44 10.70 20.17
N ASP A 36 3.28 9.49 20.75
CA ASP A 36 2.59 9.33 22.02
C ASP A 36 3.42 9.88 23.18
N LYS A 37 2.97 10.99 23.73
CA LYS A 37 3.62 11.66 24.87
C LYS A 37 3.78 10.76 26.09
N LYS A 38 2.95 9.73 26.23
CA LYS A 38 3.02 8.78 27.37
C LYS A 38 4.21 7.85 27.25
N LEU A 39 4.65 7.57 26.03
CA LEU A 39 5.79 6.69 25.77
C LEU A 39 7.12 7.47 25.76
N GLN A 40 7.08 8.78 25.51
CA GLN A 40 8.28 9.60 25.42
C GLN A 40 9.07 9.59 26.71
N ASP A 41 10.40 9.63 26.58
CA ASP A 41 11.40 9.57 27.63
C ASP A 41 11.42 8.24 28.42
N GLN A 42 10.60 7.26 28.04
CA GLN A 42 10.70 5.88 28.57
C GLN A 42 11.80 5.09 27.85
N VAL A 43 12.21 4.00 28.49
CA VAL A 43 13.20 3.05 27.94
C VAL A 43 12.50 1.78 27.52
N LEU A 44 12.69 1.37 26.27
CA LEU A 44 12.16 0.17 25.66
C LEU A 44 13.32 -0.60 25.00
N MET A 45 13.52 -1.87 25.32
CA MET A 45 14.63 -2.70 24.79
C MET A 45 16.01 -2.01 24.95
N ASN A 46 16.27 -1.41 26.10
CA ASN A 46 17.49 -0.63 26.40
C ASN A 46 17.70 0.60 25.49
N LYS A 47 16.65 1.07 24.81
CA LYS A 47 16.66 2.25 23.95
C LYS A 47 15.66 3.30 24.46
N THR A 48 16.05 4.55 24.44
CA THR A 48 15.16 5.64 24.82
C THR A 48 14.14 5.93 23.71
N ILE A 49 12.89 6.19 24.08
CA ILE A 49 11.84 6.67 23.19
C ILE A 49 11.88 8.20 23.23
N PHE A 50 12.25 8.80 22.11
CA PHE A 50 12.37 10.26 22.00
C PHE A 50 11.11 10.88 21.39
N SER A 51 10.84 12.13 21.75
CA SER A 51 9.87 12.95 21.03
C SER A 51 10.38 13.26 19.61
N PRO A 52 9.51 13.28 18.58
CA PRO A 52 9.88 13.71 17.23
C PRO A 52 10.49 15.11 17.17
N SER A 53 10.17 15.99 18.13
CA SER A 53 10.79 17.32 18.23
C SER A 53 12.31 17.27 18.47
N LYS A 54 12.84 16.16 18.99
CA LYS A 54 14.29 15.96 19.24
C LYS A 54 15.06 15.46 18.01
N ILE A 55 14.40 15.25 16.85
CA ILE A 55 15.03 14.67 15.65
C ILE A 55 16.29 15.44 15.24
N ASN A 56 16.20 16.77 15.13
CA ASN A 56 17.34 17.59 14.71
C ASN A 56 18.55 17.43 15.66
N TYR A 57 18.29 17.39 16.94
CA TYR A 57 19.32 17.14 17.94
C TYR A 57 19.93 15.75 17.76
N LEU A 58 19.12 14.70 17.55
CA LEU A 58 19.59 13.32 17.41
C LEU A 58 20.41 13.11 16.13
N ILE A 59 20.01 13.74 15.01
CA ILE A 59 20.78 13.70 13.77
C ILE A 59 22.18 14.29 14.00
N ASN A 60 22.25 15.46 14.60
CA ASN A 60 23.52 16.18 14.77
C ASN A 60 24.41 15.59 15.90
N SER A 61 23.82 15.26 17.06
CA SER A 61 24.59 14.82 18.23
C SER A 61 24.91 13.34 18.24
N ARG A 62 24.04 12.53 17.62
CA ARG A 62 24.19 11.06 17.55
C ARG A 62 24.51 10.53 16.16
N GLU A 63 24.68 11.43 15.18
CA GLU A 63 25.04 11.10 13.79
C GLU A 63 24.04 10.13 13.13
N VAL A 64 22.76 10.30 13.44
CA VAL A 64 21.70 9.48 12.84
C VAL A 64 21.61 9.77 11.35
N SER A 65 21.72 8.75 10.53
CA SER A 65 21.67 8.86 9.05
C SER A 65 20.47 8.16 8.42
N LEU A 66 19.74 7.33 9.20
CA LEU A 66 18.61 6.56 8.71
C LEU A 66 17.48 6.58 9.74
N ILE A 67 16.25 6.82 9.26
CA ILE A 67 15.02 6.66 10.03
C ILE A 67 14.17 5.57 9.38
N LEU A 68 13.76 4.58 10.17
CA LEU A 68 12.88 3.49 9.74
C LEU A 68 11.48 3.71 10.29
N LEU A 69 10.48 3.87 9.42
CA LEU A 69 9.08 4.01 9.79
C LEU A 69 8.48 2.63 10.07
N ALA A 70 8.29 2.31 11.35
CA ALA A 70 7.77 1.03 11.83
C ALA A 70 6.30 1.14 12.27
N MET A 71 5.45 1.67 11.40
CA MET A 71 4.02 1.90 11.66
C MET A 71 3.15 1.37 10.51
N PRO A 72 3.10 0.05 10.28
CA PRO A 72 2.40 -0.54 9.13
C PRO A 72 0.88 -0.28 9.13
N SER A 73 0.29 -0.09 10.30
CA SER A 73 -1.17 0.15 10.46
C SER A 73 -1.57 1.61 10.50
N ILE A 74 -0.63 2.55 10.29
CA ILE A 74 -0.94 3.98 10.33
C ILE A 74 -1.74 4.41 9.09
N LYS A 75 -2.70 5.32 9.28
CA LYS A 75 -3.42 5.93 8.16
C LYS A 75 -2.46 6.66 7.23
N LEU A 76 -2.69 6.55 5.92
CA LEU A 76 -1.82 7.11 4.88
C LEU A 76 -1.57 8.62 5.06
N ASN A 77 -2.61 9.41 5.36
CA ASN A 77 -2.47 10.85 5.60
C ASN A 77 -1.52 11.16 6.75
N ARG A 78 -1.54 10.35 7.82
CA ARG A 78 -0.62 10.52 8.94
C ARG A 78 0.80 10.11 8.57
N LYS A 79 0.95 9.01 7.81
CA LYS A 79 2.25 8.57 7.27
C LYS A 79 2.89 9.68 6.43
N ASN A 80 2.12 10.26 5.50
CA ASN A 80 2.58 11.34 4.61
C ASN A 80 2.99 12.58 5.41
N ALA A 81 2.21 13.00 6.40
CA ALA A 81 2.56 14.13 7.26
C ALA A 81 3.88 13.91 8.03
N ILE A 82 4.12 12.68 8.49
CA ILE A 82 5.39 12.32 9.16
C ILE A 82 6.55 12.40 8.16
N ILE A 83 6.38 11.82 6.95
CA ILE A 83 7.41 11.83 5.92
C ILE A 83 7.75 13.26 5.48
N GLU A 84 6.75 14.13 5.26
CA GLU A 84 6.95 15.55 4.93
C GLU A 84 7.73 16.29 6.02
N ASN A 85 7.43 16.00 7.28
CA ASN A 85 8.19 16.56 8.39
C ASN A 85 9.64 16.06 8.43
N LEU A 86 9.87 14.79 8.11
CA LEU A 86 11.21 14.18 8.08
C LEU A 86 12.05 14.66 6.89
N ASN A 87 11.43 14.96 5.75
CA ASN A 87 12.10 15.48 4.55
C ASN A 87 12.79 16.83 4.76
N LYS A 88 12.47 17.55 5.83
CA LYS A 88 13.17 18.80 6.21
C LYS A 88 14.59 18.55 6.71
N TYR A 89 14.91 17.32 7.07
CA TYR A 89 16.20 16.93 7.62
C TYR A 89 17.02 16.15 6.58
N LYS A 90 18.34 16.27 6.64
CA LYS A 90 19.27 15.50 5.79
C LYS A 90 19.44 14.09 6.33
N VAL A 91 18.38 13.27 6.27
CA VAL A 91 18.35 11.90 6.76
C VAL A 91 17.61 11.02 5.78
N THR A 92 18.09 9.82 5.55
CA THR A 92 17.38 8.83 4.72
C THR A 92 16.19 8.29 5.49
N VAL A 93 15.03 8.21 4.85
CA VAL A 93 13.83 7.61 5.45
C VAL A 93 13.43 6.38 4.66
N LYS A 94 13.22 5.25 5.35
CA LYS A 94 12.72 4.01 4.77
C LYS A 94 11.48 3.54 5.53
N THR A 95 10.63 2.76 4.89
CA THR A 95 9.38 2.27 5.49
C THR A 95 9.31 0.76 5.50
N LEU A 96 8.56 0.22 6.46
CA LEU A 96 8.10 -1.17 6.41
C LEU A 96 6.87 -1.27 5.50
N PRO A 97 6.67 -2.42 4.82
CA PRO A 97 5.44 -2.71 4.10
C PRO A 97 4.23 -2.67 5.05
N THR A 98 3.04 -2.56 4.46
CA THR A 98 1.79 -2.61 5.23
C THR A 98 1.54 -4.02 5.77
N VAL A 99 0.65 -4.14 6.76
CA VAL A 99 0.28 -5.45 7.36
C VAL A 99 -0.21 -6.46 6.32
N MET A 100 -0.81 -6.00 5.22
CA MET A 100 -1.26 -6.87 4.11
C MET A 100 -0.10 -7.49 3.31
N ASP A 101 1.08 -6.91 3.37
CA ASP A 101 2.27 -7.39 2.66
C ASP A 101 3.11 -8.36 3.53
N ILE A 102 2.79 -8.52 4.82
CA ILE A 102 3.53 -9.34 5.78
C ILE A 102 2.76 -10.64 6.01
N VAL A 103 3.22 -11.73 5.41
CA VAL A 103 2.52 -13.04 5.41
C VAL A 103 2.56 -13.75 6.78
N ASP A 104 3.51 -13.43 7.67
CA ASP A 104 3.76 -14.19 8.90
C ASP A 104 3.87 -13.35 10.20
N ASP A 105 3.30 -12.15 10.26
CA ASP A 105 3.40 -11.25 11.44
C ASP A 105 4.84 -10.97 11.96
N LYS A 106 5.85 -11.33 11.17
CA LYS A 106 7.27 -11.13 11.52
C LYS A 106 7.90 -10.10 10.60
N VAL A 107 8.32 -8.99 11.19
CA VAL A 107 9.04 -7.94 10.48
C VAL A 107 10.52 -8.30 10.38
N SER A 108 11.09 -8.31 9.18
CA SER A 108 12.50 -8.60 8.93
C SER A 108 13.22 -7.42 8.25
N ILE A 109 14.55 -7.48 8.24
CA ILE A 109 15.38 -6.46 7.57
C ILE A 109 15.13 -6.45 6.05
N SER A 110 14.78 -7.61 5.46
CA SER A 110 14.46 -7.74 4.03
C SER A 110 13.20 -6.96 3.64
N ASP A 111 12.34 -6.63 4.60
CA ASP A 111 11.07 -5.93 4.37
C ASP A 111 11.23 -4.40 4.31
N ILE A 112 12.42 -3.90 4.65
CA ILE A 112 12.72 -2.45 4.60
C ILE A 112 12.77 -1.99 3.14
N LYS A 113 11.82 -1.15 2.75
CA LYS A 113 11.71 -0.56 1.41
C LYS A 113 12.14 0.89 1.42
N ASP A 114 12.75 1.32 0.32
CA ASP A 114 12.95 2.74 0.06
C ASP A 114 11.59 3.42 -0.12
N LEU A 115 11.48 4.67 0.32
CA LEU A 115 10.30 5.48 0.06
C LEU A 115 10.23 5.79 -1.44
N ASN A 116 9.24 5.25 -2.11
CA ASN A 116 8.94 5.61 -3.49
C ASN A 116 8.06 6.87 -3.53
N ILE A 117 8.17 7.64 -4.61
CA ILE A 117 7.30 8.80 -4.87
C ILE A 117 5.82 8.38 -4.85
N GLU A 118 5.53 7.15 -5.24
CA GLU A 118 4.18 6.55 -5.20
C GLU A 118 3.63 6.42 -3.78
N ASP A 119 4.48 6.16 -2.77
CA ASP A 119 4.09 6.14 -1.34
C ASP A 119 3.65 7.53 -0.84
N LEU A 120 4.15 8.60 -1.46
CA LEU A 120 3.81 9.99 -1.13
C LEU A 120 2.59 10.49 -1.91
N LEU A 121 2.34 9.94 -3.09
CA LEU A 121 1.26 10.35 -3.98
C LEU A 121 -0.01 9.49 -3.85
N SER A 122 0.05 8.40 -3.08
CA SER A 122 -1.11 7.53 -2.89
C SER A 122 -2.23 8.31 -2.19
N ARG A 123 -3.30 8.58 -2.95
CA ARG A 123 -4.54 9.14 -2.40
C ARG A 123 -5.17 8.10 -1.48
N GLU A 124 -5.80 8.55 -0.39
CA GLU A 124 -6.67 7.65 0.39
C GLU A 124 -7.65 6.98 -0.58
N GLN A 125 -7.69 5.66 -0.54
CA GLN A 125 -8.70 4.92 -1.27
C GLN A 125 -10.04 5.29 -0.65
N VAL A 126 -10.85 6.00 -1.42
CA VAL A 126 -12.26 6.24 -1.04
C VAL A 126 -12.98 4.91 -1.24
N GLU A 127 -13.51 4.34 -0.16
CA GLU A 127 -14.32 3.14 -0.28
C GLU A 127 -15.51 3.40 -1.21
N PRO A 128 -15.69 2.56 -2.24
CA PRO A 128 -16.78 2.73 -3.19
C PRO A 128 -18.13 2.66 -2.46
N ASN A 129 -19.02 3.60 -2.73
CA ASN A 129 -20.40 3.52 -2.23
C ASN A 129 -21.11 2.35 -2.91
N SER A 130 -21.18 1.21 -2.23
CA SER A 130 -21.73 -0.03 -2.75
C SER A 130 -23.21 0.09 -3.15
N GLU A 131 -23.98 0.93 -2.48
CA GLU A 131 -25.40 1.17 -2.78
C GLU A 131 -25.55 1.89 -4.11
N LEU A 132 -24.79 2.97 -4.35
CA LEU A 132 -24.81 3.70 -5.62
C LEU A 132 -24.33 2.85 -6.79
N LEU A 133 -23.28 2.05 -6.58
CA LEU A 133 -22.78 1.13 -7.61
C LEU A 133 -23.80 0.04 -7.94
N SER A 134 -24.40 -0.58 -6.93
CA SER A 134 -25.41 -1.62 -7.11
C SER A 134 -26.63 -1.09 -7.88
N LYS A 135 -27.14 0.10 -7.56
CA LYS A 135 -28.28 0.72 -8.23
C LYS A 135 -28.05 0.89 -9.73
N ASN A 136 -26.82 1.13 -10.14
CA ASN A 136 -26.49 1.39 -11.54
C ASN A 136 -26.01 0.16 -12.33
N ILE A 137 -25.67 -0.95 -11.65
CA ILE A 137 -25.05 -2.13 -12.27
C ILE A 137 -25.90 -3.40 -12.09
N SER A 138 -26.49 -3.61 -10.91
CA SER A 138 -27.27 -4.83 -10.65
C SER A 138 -28.40 -5.03 -11.65
N SER A 139 -28.50 -6.26 -12.15
CA SER A 139 -29.53 -6.70 -13.11
C SER A 139 -29.54 -5.93 -14.46
N LYS A 140 -28.51 -5.15 -14.76
CA LYS A 140 -28.39 -4.41 -16.02
C LYS A 140 -27.43 -5.08 -16.99
N VAL A 141 -27.52 -4.68 -18.26
CA VAL A 141 -26.54 -5.03 -19.29
C VAL A 141 -25.45 -3.98 -19.27
N ILE A 142 -24.23 -4.41 -19.03
CA ILE A 142 -23.06 -3.52 -18.91
C ILE A 142 -22.08 -3.85 -20.02
N ILE A 143 -21.56 -2.84 -20.68
CA ILE A 143 -20.44 -2.95 -21.61
C ILE A 143 -19.21 -2.26 -21.01
N VAL A 144 -18.06 -2.93 -21.09
CA VAL A 144 -16.77 -2.38 -20.70
C VAL A 144 -15.88 -2.36 -21.93
N THR A 145 -15.44 -1.16 -22.31
CA THR A 145 -14.50 -0.95 -23.43
C THR A 145 -13.07 -0.98 -22.90
N GLY A 146 -12.14 -1.54 -23.68
CA GLY A 146 -10.77 -1.80 -23.21
C GLY A 146 -10.72 -2.79 -22.06
N ALA A 147 -11.60 -3.81 -22.10
CA ALA A 147 -11.82 -4.75 -21.01
C ALA A 147 -10.57 -5.57 -20.63
N GLY A 148 -9.65 -5.77 -21.56
CA GLY A 148 -8.38 -6.49 -21.35
C GLY A 148 -7.24 -5.62 -20.81
N GLY A 149 -7.40 -4.29 -20.78
CA GLY A 149 -6.41 -3.37 -20.24
C GLY A 149 -6.37 -3.39 -18.71
N SER A 150 -5.36 -2.73 -18.12
CA SER A 150 -5.15 -2.72 -16.65
C SER A 150 -6.35 -2.13 -15.89
N ILE A 151 -6.93 -1.03 -16.37
CA ILE A 151 -8.10 -0.40 -15.75
C ILE A 151 -9.37 -1.18 -16.09
N GLY A 152 -9.58 -1.52 -17.36
CA GLY A 152 -10.78 -2.22 -17.82
C GLY A 152 -10.98 -3.59 -17.17
N SER A 153 -9.92 -4.36 -17.01
CA SER A 153 -9.97 -5.67 -16.34
C SER A 153 -10.35 -5.54 -14.87
N GLU A 154 -9.82 -4.55 -14.16
CA GLU A 154 -10.20 -4.32 -12.76
C GLU A 154 -11.66 -3.86 -12.64
N ILE A 155 -12.13 -2.99 -13.53
CA ILE A 155 -13.54 -2.59 -13.60
C ILE A 155 -14.43 -3.82 -13.82
N CYS A 156 -14.06 -4.75 -14.72
CA CYS A 156 -14.79 -5.98 -14.95
C CYS A 156 -14.88 -6.87 -13.68
N ARG A 157 -13.78 -7.02 -12.93
CA ARG A 157 -13.77 -7.74 -11.64
C ARG A 157 -14.69 -7.12 -10.60
N GLN A 158 -14.76 -5.81 -10.56
CA GLN A 158 -15.66 -5.08 -9.64
C GLN A 158 -17.12 -5.24 -10.06
N ILE A 159 -17.43 -5.09 -11.35
CA ILE A 159 -18.79 -5.20 -11.91
C ILE A 159 -19.38 -6.59 -11.68
N ILE A 160 -18.61 -7.66 -11.87
CA ILE A 160 -19.12 -9.03 -11.73
C ILE A 160 -19.60 -9.33 -10.30
N LYS A 161 -19.00 -8.71 -9.27
CA LYS A 161 -19.41 -8.82 -7.86
C LYS A 161 -20.79 -8.21 -7.62
N LEU A 162 -21.18 -7.22 -8.42
CA LEU A 162 -22.45 -6.48 -8.31
C LEU A 162 -23.60 -7.16 -9.08
N LYS A 163 -23.37 -8.37 -9.61
CA LYS A 163 -24.37 -9.23 -10.27
C LYS A 163 -25.13 -8.54 -11.41
N PRO A 164 -24.47 -8.08 -12.48
CA PRO A 164 -25.12 -7.56 -13.67
C PRO A 164 -25.93 -8.69 -14.31
N HIS A 165 -26.95 -8.33 -15.11
CA HIS A 165 -27.67 -9.29 -15.92
C HIS A 165 -26.79 -9.86 -17.03
N LYS A 166 -25.95 -9.00 -17.64
CA LYS A 166 -25.02 -9.35 -18.71
C LYS A 166 -23.82 -8.44 -18.67
N LEU A 167 -22.63 -8.98 -18.92
CA LEU A 167 -21.40 -8.21 -19.05
C LEU A 167 -20.80 -8.43 -20.44
N ILE A 168 -20.63 -7.36 -21.21
CA ILE A 168 -20.04 -7.35 -22.55
C ILE A 168 -18.61 -6.80 -22.41
N LEU A 169 -17.64 -7.58 -22.86
CA LEU A 169 -16.22 -7.21 -22.83
C LEU A 169 -15.81 -6.79 -24.24
N LEU A 170 -15.62 -5.50 -24.48
CA LEU A 170 -15.14 -5.00 -25.77
C LEU A 170 -13.65 -4.72 -25.68
N GLU A 171 -12.85 -5.40 -26.51
CA GLU A 171 -11.40 -5.30 -26.54
C GLU A 171 -10.86 -5.51 -27.96
N LEU A 172 -9.76 -4.88 -28.29
CA LEU A 172 -9.08 -4.96 -29.57
C LEU A 172 -8.02 -6.05 -29.61
N ASN A 173 -7.39 -6.31 -28.46
CA ASN A 173 -6.38 -7.32 -28.31
C ASN A 173 -7.01 -8.67 -27.95
N GLU A 174 -6.92 -9.65 -28.84
CA GLU A 174 -7.53 -10.98 -28.67
C GLU A 174 -6.99 -11.69 -27.42
N PHE A 175 -5.69 -11.66 -27.19
CA PHE A 175 -5.08 -12.32 -26.04
C PHE A 175 -5.55 -11.71 -24.72
N ALA A 176 -5.60 -10.37 -24.65
CA ALA A 176 -6.07 -9.66 -23.46
C ALA A 176 -7.56 -9.92 -23.18
N LEU A 177 -8.39 -9.97 -24.26
CA LEU A 177 -9.81 -10.32 -24.17
C LEU A 177 -10.00 -11.75 -23.67
N TYR A 178 -9.27 -12.71 -24.22
CA TYR A 178 -9.34 -14.10 -23.81
C TYR A 178 -8.95 -14.28 -22.34
N LYS A 179 -7.86 -13.65 -21.90
CA LYS A 179 -7.38 -13.74 -20.53
C LYS A 179 -8.40 -13.25 -19.51
N ILE A 180 -8.99 -12.08 -19.73
CA ILE A 180 -9.99 -11.53 -18.80
C ILE A 180 -11.29 -12.32 -18.84
N TYR A 181 -11.71 -12.81 -20.02
CA TYR A 181 -12.90 -13.63 -20.17
C TYR A 181 -12.81 -14.92 -19.37
N GLU A 182 -11.72 -15.69 -19.51
CA GLU A 182 -11.48 -16.91 -18.74
C GLU A 182 -11.47 -16.66 -17.23
N GLU A 183 -10.80 -15.60 -16.79
CA GLU A 183 -10.74 -15.22 -15.39
C GLU A 183 -12.16 -14.96 -14.83
N LEU A 184 -12.97 -14.18 -15.54
CA LEU A 184 -14.30 -13.79 -15.07
C LEU A 184 -15.30 -14.95 -15.04
N ILE A 185 -15.21 -15.91 -15.97
CA ILE A 185 -16.03 -17.14 -15.95
C ILE A 185 -15.71 -17.98 -14.71
N LEU A 186 -14.44 -18.07 -14.31
CA LEU A 186 -14.04 -18.78 -13.11
C LEU A 186 -14.58 -18.10 -11.84
N LEU A 187 -14.63 -16.76 -11.83
CA LEU A 187 -15.14 -15.99 -10.68
C LEU A 187 -16.66 -16.11 -10.50
N ASN A 188 -17.43 -16.17 -11.59
CA ASN A 188 -18.89 -16.26 -11.50
C ASN A 188 -19.52 -16.92 -12.73
N LYS A 189 -19.92 -18.18 -12.58
CA LYS A 189 -20.52 -18.98 -13.67
C LYS A 189 -21.97 -18.62 -14.01
N ASN A 190 -22.64 -17.84 -13.18
CA ASN A 190 -24.07 -17.55 -13.34
C ASN A 190 -24.35 -16.27 -14.15
N ILE A 191 -23.33 -15.46 -14.42
CA ILE A 191 -23.47 -14.23 -15.18
C ILE A 191 -23.14 -14.48 -16.64
N LYS A 192 -23.99 -14.03 -17.55
CA LYS A 192 -23.75 -14.11 -18.99
C LYS A 192 -22.67 -13.09 -19.38
N ILE A 193 -21.47 -13.61 -19.73
CA ILE A 193 -20.34 -12.78 -20.21
C ILE A 193 -20.23 -12.96 -21.71
N ILE A 194 -20.09 -11.87 -22.45
CA ILE A 194 -19.95 -11.88 -23.92
C ILE A 194 -18.63 -11.19 -24.28
N PRO A 195 -17.63 -11.94 -24.76
CA PRO A 195 -16.42 -11.35 -25.31
C PRO A 195 -16.71 -10.81 -26.72
N LEU A 196 -16.30 -9.60 -27.00
CA LEU A 196 -16.47 -8.93 -28.30
C LEU A 196 -15.13 -8.36 -28.75
N LEU A 197 -14.51 -9.03 -29.73
CA LEU A 197 -13.28 -8.55 -30.34
C LEU A 197 -13.62 -7.49 -31.40
N ASN A 198 -13.52 -6.22 -31.04
CA ASN A 198 -13.84 -5.13 -31.95
C ASN A 198 -13.21 -3.81 -31.51
N ASN A 199 -13.19 -2.85 -32.44
CA ASN A 199 -12.79 -1.47 -32.19
C ASN A 199 -14.01 -0.61 -31.85
N VAL A 200 -13.91 0.20 -30.79
CA VAL A 200 -14.95 1.17 -30.38
C VAL A 200 -15.30 2.16 -31.49
N LEU A 201 -14.36 2.43 -32.40
CA LEU A 201 -14.56 3.36 -33.54
C LEU A 201 -15.32 2.74 -34.71
N ASN A 202 -15.66 1.46 -34.65
CA ASN A 202 -16.34 0.77 -35.75
C ASN A 202 -17.85 0.69 -35.49
N GLU A 203 -18.56 1.76 -35.86
CA GLU A 203 -20.02 1.91 -35.63
C GLU A 203 -20.89 0.83 -36.30
N HIS A 204 -20.39 0.18 -37.37
CA HIS A 204 -21.16 -0.84 -38.10
C HIS A 204 -21.17 -2.22 -37.43
N LYS A 205 -20.39 -2.41 -36.37
CA LYS A 205 -20.25 -3.70 -35.68
C LYS A 205 -20.53 -3.61 -34.16
N LEU A 206 -20.99 -2.49 -33.67
CA LEU A 206 -21.50 -2.26 -32.33
C LEU A 206 -23.01 -2.35 -32.32
#